data_9b3e037717e982d8f432f7a03226cad7
#
_entry.id   9b3e037717e982d8f432f7a03226cad7
#
_cell.length_a   1.000
_cell.length_b   1.000
_cell.length_c   1.000
_cell.angle_alpha   90.00
_cell.angle_beta   90.00
_cell.angle_gamma   90.00
#
_symmetry.space_group_name_H-M   'P 1'
#
loop_
_entity.id
_entity.type
_entity.pdbx_description
1 polymer ?
#
loop_
_entity_poly.entity_id
_entity_poly.type
_entity_poly.pdbx_seq_one_letter_code
_entity_poly.pdbx_strand_id
1 'polypeptide(L)'
;MLPKFFKPFHISKSNLIRIGPKTDGGYIVDKRIFKKTDTLITCGLNDDWEFEKSFLKKNKNFKIFAYDHTVTKKFWLSRFKKDIVSLLLLKKLKIGKILDVFKYIDYQLFFRNNKKHFEKKIVFKAKGNQETTIPKIINNHNKVVLKIDIECDE
;
A
#
# COMPACT_ATOMS: atom_id res chain seq x y z
N MET A 1 14.93 -29.45 -10.73
CA MET A 1 15.90 -28.34 -10.58
C MET A 1 15.23 -27.04 -11.06
N LEU A 2 15.23 -25.95 -10.27
CA LEU A 2 14.62 -24.69 -10.70
C LEU A 2 15.36 -24.10 -11.91
N PRO A 3 14.63 -23.55 -12.92
CA PRO A 3 15.24 -22.81 -14.02
C PRO A 3 16.18 -21.71 -13.53
N LYS A 4 17.23 -21.39 -14.31
CA LYS A 4 18.25 -20.40 -13.89
C LYS A 4 17.69 -19.04 -13.51
N PHE A 5 16.61 -18.58 -14.17
CA PHE A 5 15.97 -17.29 -13.90
C PHE A 5 15.13 -17.26 -12.59
N PHE A 6 14.84 -18.41 -11.99
CA PHE A 6 14.22 -18.52 -10.68
C PHE A 6 15.22 -18.69 -9.54
N LYS A 7 16.52 -18.75 -9.83
CA LYS A 7 17.52 -18.84 -8.75
C LYS A 7 17.56 -17.53 -7.98
N PRO A 8 17.44 -17.58 -6.64
CA PRO A 8 17.51 -16.36 -5.83
C PRO A 8 18.90 -15.74 -5.92
N PHE A 9 18.94 -14.41 -6.03
CA PHE A 9 20.19 -13.67 -5.90
C PHE A 9 20.62 -13.62 -4.44
N HIS A 10 21.90 -13.84 -4.18
CA HIS A 10 22.44 -13.69 -2.84
C HIS A 10 22.52 -12.20 -2.46
N ILE A 11 21.80 -11.81 -1.41
CA ILE A 11 21.86 -10.47 -0.83
C ILE A 11 22.45 -10.59 0.58
N SER A 12 23.50 -9.80 0.88
CA SER A 12 24.08 -9.75 2.22
C SER A 12 23.01 -9.33 3.25
N LYS A 13 22.95 -10.02 4.37
CA LYS A 13 22.03 -9.70 5.49
C LYS A 13 22.14 -8.24 5.94
N SER A 14 23.33 -7.63 5.87
CA SER A 14 23.55 -6.22 6.20
C SER A 14 22.81 -5.24 5.29
N ASN A 15 22.40 -5.67 4.09
CA ASN A 15 21.61 -4.87 3.15
C ASN A 15 20.11 -5.09 3.29
N LEU A 16 19.66 -6.07 4.08
CA LEU A 16 18.25 -6.34 4.26
C LEU A 16 17.68 -5.51 5.41
N ILE A 17 16.54 -4.88 5.17
CA ILE A 17 15.79 -4.16 6.20
C ILE A 17 14.31 -4.51 6.10
N ARG A 18 13.62 -4.50 7.24
CA ARG A 18 12.17 -4.64 7.29
C ARG A 18 11.52 -3.28 7.13
N ILE A 19 10.52 -3.19 6.27
CA ILE A 19 9.64 -2.05 6.06
C ILE A 19 8.20 -2.48 6.36
N GLY A 20 7.44 -1.61 7.02
CA GLY A 20 6.08 -1.91 7.48
C GLY A 20 6.04 -2.51 8.89
N PRO A 21 4.85 -2.98 9.32
CA PRO A 21 4.63 -3.53 10.64
C PRO A 21 5.43 -4.82 10.87
N LYS A 22 5.58 -5.19 12.15
CA LYS A 22 6.27 -6.44 12.53
C LYS A 22 5.41 -7.68 12.28
N THR A 23 4.12 -7.48 12.20
CA THR A 23 3.10 -8.50 11.93
C THR A 23 2.85 -8.61 10.42
N ASP A 24 1.61 -8.74 10.00
CA ASP A 24 1.20 -8.75 8.60
C ASP A 24 1.46 -7.38 7.92
N GLY A 25 1.61 -7.37 6.60
CA GLY A 25 1.87 -6.16 5.80
C GLY A 25 3.30 -5.61 5.87
N GLY A 26 4.25 -6.30 6.53
CA GLY A 26 5.65 -5.92 6.58
C GLY A 26 6.55 -6.78 5.69
N TYR A 27 7.41 -6.14 4.89
CA TYR A 27 8.26 -6.81 3.90
C TYR A 27 9.74 -6.57 4.18
N ILE A 28 10.58 -7.57 3.87
CA ILE A 28 12.04 -7.45 3.90
C ILE A 28 12.49 -6.98 2.51
N VAL A 29 13.21 -5.87 2.47
CA VAL A 29 13.69 -5.26 1.23
C VAL A 29 15.18 -4.96 1.31
N ASP A 30 15.82 -4.87 0.14
CA ASP A 30 17.21 -4.40 0.03
C ASP A 30 17.26 -2.88 0.23
N LYS A 31 17.98 -2.40 1.26
CA LYS A 31 18.08 -0.96 1.54
C LYS A 31 18.65 -0.12 0.40
N ARG A 32 19.36 -0.74 -0.57
CA ARG A 32 19.92 -0.05 -1.73
C ARG A 32 18.85 0.51 -2.66
N ILE A 33 17.61 -0.02 -2.61
CA ILE A 33 16.49 0.50 -3.41
C ILE A 33 16.22 1.98 -3.13
N PHE A 34 16.38 2.45 -1.89
CA PHE A 34 16.13 3.85 -1.52
C PHE A 34 17.06 4.87 -2.17
N LYS A 35 18.23 4.42 -2.68
CA LYS A 35 19.16 5.25 -3.43
C LYS A 35 18.95 5.16 -4.94
N LYS A 36 18.36 4.07 -5.41
CA LYS A 36 18.24 3.74 -6.83
C LYS A 36 16.87 4.09 -7.42
N THR A 37 15.88 4.29 -6.57
CA THR A 37 14.49 4.51 -6.97
C THR A 37 13.94 5.79 -6.35
N ASP A 38 12.87 6.33 -6.93
CA ASP A 38 12.20 7.56 -6.51
C ASP A 38 10.67 7.41 -6.41
N THR A 39 10.16 6.28 -6.87
CA THR A 39 8.73 6.02 -6.95
C THR A 39 8.40 4.68 -6.33
N LEU A 40 7.40 4.67 -5.44
CA LEU A 40 6.77 3.45 -4.93
C LEU A 40 5.39 3.32 -5.58
N ILE A 41 5.19 2.20 -6.26
CA ILE A 41 3.87 1.77 -6.72
C ILE A 41 3.42 0.62 -5.82
N THR A 42 2.24 0.74 -5.23
CA THR A 42 1.62 -0.30 -4.41
C THR A 42 0.29 -0.71 -5.00
N CYS A 43 0.08 -2.01 -5.14
CA CYS A 43 -1.16 -2.62 -5.60
C CYS A 43 -1.74 -3.44 -4.46
N GLY A 44 -2.95 -3.08 -4.04
CA GLY A 44 -3.56 -3.55 -2.79
C GLY A 44 -3.14 -2.66 -1.62
N LEU A 45 -4.09 -1.87 -1.13
CA LEU A 45 -3.89 -0.94 -0.02
C LEU A 45 -4.73 -1.36 1.19
N ASN A 46 -5.96 -1.81 0.91
CA ASN A 46 -6.97 -2.04 1.93
C ASN A 46 -7.11 -0.81 2.86
N ASP A 47 -7.31 -1.01 4.14
CA ASP A 47 -7.39 0.03 5.15
C ASP A 47 -6.08 0.25 5.92
N ASP A 48 -4.95 -0.19 5.38
CA ASP A 48 -3.63 -0.08 6.00
C ASP A 48 -2.55 0.42 5.00
N TRP A 49 -1.90 1.54 5.32
CA TRP A 49 -0.79 2.12 4.57
C TRP A 49 0.48 2.32 5.44
N GLU A 50 0.62 1.50 6.48
CA GLU A 50 1.80 1.56 7.35
C GLU A 50 3.09 1.15 6.63
N PHE A 51 2.99 0.28 5.61
CA PHE A 51 4.13 -0.01 4.75
C PHE A 51 4.59 1.25 4.01
N GLU A 52 3.68 1.97 3.36
CA GLU A 52 3.93 3.19 2.60
C GLU A 52 4.49 4.30 3.48
N LYS A 53 3.92 4.48 4.69
CA LYS A 53 4.47 5.40 5.70
C LYS A 53 5.89 5.02 6.11
N SER A 54 6.13 3.75 6.39
CA SER A 54 7.44 3.23 6.79
C SER A 54 8.46 3.37 5.67
N PHE A 55 8.02 3.22 4.42
CA PHE A 55 8.84 3.41 3.23
C PHE A 55 9.29 4.88 3.10
N LEU A 56 8.36 5.83 3.27
CA LEU A 56 8.64 7.27 3.25
C LEU A 56 9.57 7.74 4.39
N LYS A 57 9.55 7.07 5.55
CA LYS A 57 10.51 7.36 6.63
C LYS A 57 11.96 7.13 6.20
N LYS A 58 12.20 6.29 5.19
CA LYS A 58 13.56 6.02 4.66
C LYS A 58 14.00 7.06 3.62
N ASN A 59 13.05 7.60 2.85
CA ASN A 59 13.31 8.69 1.93
C ASN A 59 12.01 9.47 1.67
N LYS A 60 11.92 10.68 2.21
CA LYS A 60 10.71 11.54 2.16
C LYS A 60 10.37 12.04 0.75
N ASN A 61 11.30 11.97 -0.19
CA ASN A 61 11.14 12.48 -1.55
C ASN A 61 10.45 11.47 -2.50
N PHE A 62 10.14 10.27 -2.02
CA PHE A 62 9.43 9.29 -2.82
C PHE A 62 8.04 9.77 -3.23
N LYS A 63 7.70 9.50 -4.49
CA LYS A 63 6.33 9.55 -4.98
C LYS A 63 5.66 8.22 -4.67
N ILE A 64 4.41 8.26 -4.21
CA ILE A 64 3.62 7.05 -3.94
C ILE A 64 2.39 7.04 -4.82
N PHE A 65 2.19 5.94 -5.51
CA PHE A 65 1.01 5.66 -6.33
C PHE A 65 0.39 4.34 -5.87
N ALA A 66 -0.70 4.44 -5.11
CA ALA A 66 -1.46 3.29 -4.63
C ALA A 66 -2.61 2.98 -5.58
N TYR A 67 -2.80 1.71 -5.89
CA TYR A 67 -3.90 1.22 -6.74
C TYR A 67 -4.71 0.21 -5.96
N ASP A 68 -5.96 0.56 -5.67
CA ASP A 68 -6.92 -0.31 -4.99
C ASP A 68 -8.35 0.13 -5.32
N HIS A 69 -9.10 -0.74 -5.95
CA HIS A 69 -10.49 -0.45 -6.33
C HIS A 69 -11.48 -0.62 -5.19
N THR A 70 -11.08 -1.28 -4.10
CA THR A 70 -11.96 -1.55 -2.94
C THR A 70 -12.04 -0.36 -1.99
N VAL A 71 -10.98 0.45 -1.91
CA VAL A 71 -10.86 1.60 -1.02
C VAL A 71 -11.49 2.84 -1.66
N THR A 72 -12.81 2.85 -1.72
CA THR A 72 -13.63 3.92 -2.33
C THR A 72 -14.20 4.88 -1.28
N LYS A 73 -14.85 5.95 -1.72
CA LYS A 73 -15.63 6.83 -0.82
C LYS A 73 -16.72 6.05 -0.07
N LYS A 74 -17.37 5.07 -0.72
CA LYS A 74 -18.38 4.21 -0.08
C LYS A 74 -17.77 3.34 1.01
N PHE A 75 -16.59 2.78 0.78
CA PHE A 75 -15.83 2.02 1.77
C PHE A 75 -15.61 2.86 3.02
N TRP A 76 -15.06 4.07 2.88
CA TRP A 76 -14.79 4.96 4.01
C TRP A 76 -16.05 5.39 4.76
N LEU A 77 -17.13 5.71 4.03
CA LEU A 77 -18.40 6.08 4.65
C LEU A 77 -19.00 4.90 5.45
N SER A 78 -18.96 3.70 4.90
CA SER A 78 -19.42 2.48 5.59
C SER A 78 -18.56 2.18 6.82
N ARG A 79 -17.23 2.30 6.70
CA ARG A 79 -16.28 2.10 7.79
C ARG A 79 -16.55 3.09 8.93
N PHE A 80 -16.62 4.37 8.60
CA PHE A 80 -16.88 5.44 9.57
C PHE A 80 -18.18 5.23 10.33
N LYS A 81 -19.28 4.87 9.63
CA LYS A 81 -20.55 4.53 10.28
C LYS A 81 -20.41 3.36 11.25
N LYS A 82 -19.75 2.27 10.84
CA LYS A 82 -19.50 1.11 11.70
C LYS A 82 -18.67 1.48 12.94
N ASP A 83 -17.66 2.29 12.77
CA ASP A 83 -16.74 2.69 13.84
C ASP A 83 -17.45 3.59 14.85
N ILE A 84 -18.29 4.55 14.40
CA ILE A 84 -19.14 5.38 15.29
C ILE A 84 -20.13 4.51 16.05
N VAL A 85 -20.89 3.65 15.35
CA VAL A 85 -21.87 2.76 16.02
C VAL A 85 -21.17 1.86 17.03
N SER A 86 -20.02 1.29 16.67
CA SER A 86 -19.21 0.48 17.57
C SER A 86 -18.74 1.26 18.79
N LEU A 87 -18.38 2.53 18.64
CA LEU A 87 -17.97 3.41 19.73
C LEU A 87 -19.14 3.73 20.68
N LEU A 88 -20.34 4.00 20.14
CA LEU A 88 -21.54 4.32 20.91
C LEU A 88 -22.09 3.11 21.67
N LEU A 89 -21.98 1.90 21.11
CA LEU A 89 -22.48 0.66 21.72
C LEU A 89 -21.53 0.06 22.77
N LEU A 90 -20.27 0.53 22.83
CA LEU A 90 -19.29 0.01 23.78
C LEU A 90 -19.53 0.56 25.18
N LYS A 91 -19.81 -0.32 26.15
CA LYS A 91 -19.85 0.01 27.59
C LYS A 91 -18.49 0.43 28.16
N LYS A 92 -17.38 0.10 27.46
CA LYS A 92 -16.01 0.52 27.82
C LYS A 92 -15.30 1.03 26.56
N LEU A 93 -14.83 2.27 26.60
CA LEU A 93 -14.03 2.89 25.56
C LEU A 93 -12.68 2.15 25.40
N LYS A 94 -12.46 1.52 24.26
CA LYS A 94 -11.15 0.97 23.88
C LYS A 94 -10.42 1.99 23.00
N ILE A 95 -9.22 2.39 23.40
CA ILE A 95 -8.38 3.37 22.68
C ILE A 95 -8.24 3.02 21.19
N GLY A 96 -8.10 1.73 20.84
CA GLY A 96 -8.03 1.29 19.46
C GLY A 96 -9.25 1.67 18.61
N LYS A 97 -10.46 1.66 19.19
CA LYS A 97 -11.69 2.04 18.48
C LYS A 97 -11.78 3.55 18.22
N ILE A 98 -11.26 4.35 19.13
CA ILE A 98 -11.14 5.80 18.93
C ILE A 98 -10.20 6.10 17.77
N LEU A 99 -9.07 5.39 17.70
CA LEU A 99 -8.09 5.56 16.60
C LEU A 99 -8.69 5.13 15.24
N ASP A 100 -9.54 4.10 15.21
CA ASP A 100 -10.21 3.67 13.98
C ASP A 100 -11.09 4.77 13.36
N VAL A 101 -11.78 5.58 14.18
CA VAL A 101 -12.60 6.71 13.72
C VAL A 101 -11.73 7.75 12.99
N PHE A 102 -10.49 7.97 13.45
CA PHE A 102 -9.57 8.92 12.84
C PHE A 102 -8.82 8.38 11.61
N LYS A 103 -8.96 7.09 11.31
CA LYS A 103 -8.25 6.43 10.21
C LYS A 103 -8.55 7.08 8.84
N TYR A 104 -9.79 7.49 8.62
CA TYR A 104 -10.16 8.22 7.40
C TYR A 104 -9.46 9.57 7.27
N ILE A 105 -9.32 10.29 8.37
CA ILE A 105 -8.61 11.59 8.38
C ILE A 105 -7.13 11.35 8.06
N ASP A 106 -6.51 10.35 8.69
CA ASP A 106 -5.12 9.97 8.42
C ASP A 106 -4.91 9.57 6.95
N TYR A 107 -5.85 8.80 6.35
CA TYR A 107 -5.85 8.48 4.93
C TYR A 107 -5.86 9.75 4.07
N GLN A 108 -6.76 10.68 4.32
CA GLN A 108 -6.88 11.93 3.56
C GLN A 108 -5.64 12.83 3.71
N LEU A 109 -5.02 12.82 4.88
CA LEU A 109 -3.78 13.56 5.12
C LEU A 109 -2.58 12.90 4.45
N PHE A 110 -2.55 11.56 4.43
CA PHE A 110 -1.45 10.83 3.84
C PHE A 110 -1.44 10.96 2.31
N PHE A 111 -2.58 10.75 1.65
CA PHE A 111 -2.66 10.80 0.18
C PHE A 111 -2.83 12.24 -0.35
N ARG A 112 -1.78 13.04 -0.16
CA ARG A 112 -1.69 14.43 -0.65
C ARG A 112 -0.38 14.65 -1.42
N ASN A 113 -0.34 15.69 -2.24
CA ASN A 113 0.83 16.14 -3.00
C ASN A 113 1.39 15.05 -3.93
N ASN A 114 2.57 14.52 -3.61
CA ASN A 114 3.24 13.47 -4.37
C ASN A 114 2.79 12.04 -4.02
N LYS A 115 1.73 11.90 -3.23
CA LYS A 115 1.12 10.62 -2.86
C LYS A 115 -0.31 10.58 -3.38
N LYS A 116 -0.62 9.61 -4.25
CA LYS A 116 -1.93 9.49 -4.89
C LYS A 116 -2.47 8.08 -4.71
N HIS A 117 -3.76 7.99 -4.45
CA HIS A 117 -4.51 6.75 -4.51
C HIS A 117 -5.42 6.76 -5.74
N PHE A 118 -5.46 5.65 -6.47
CA PHE A 118 -6.29 5.44 -7.65
C PHE A 118 -7.25 4.29 -7.37
N GLU A 119 -8.53 4.57 -7.41
CA GLU A 119 -9.62 3.59 -7.27
C GLU A 119 -9.70 2.74 -8.56
N LYS A 120 -8.64 1.93 -8.83
CA LYS A 120 -8.54 1.11 -10.04
C LYS A 120 -8.23 -0.33 -9.70
N LYS A 121 -8.92 -1.25 -10.38
CA LYS A 121 -8.64 -2.68 -10.34
C LYS A 121 -7.43 -3.00 -11.22
N ILE A 122 -6.48 -3.76 -10.68
CA ILE A 122 -5.36 -4.29 -11.46
C ILE A 122 -5.84 -5.57 -12.16
N VAL A 123 -5.70 -5.62 -13.47
CA VAL A 123 -6.11 -6.76 -14.29
C VAL A 123 -5.05 -7.08 -15.34
N PHE A 124 -5.09 -8.28 -15.89
CA PHE A 124 -4.20 -8.67 -16.99
C PHE A 124 -4.49 -7.88 -18.27
N LYS A 125 -5.77 -7.66 -18.61
CA LYS A 125 -6.22 -6.90 -19.78
C LYS A 125 -7.33 -5.94 -19.37
N ALA A 126 -7.05 -4.65 -19.38
CA ALA A 126 -8.02 -3.62 -19.01
C ALA A 126 -9.08 -3.44 -20.08
N LYS A 127 -10.35 -3.43 -19.67
CA LYS A 127 -11.52 -3.25 -20.53
C LYS A 127 -12.22 -1.90 -20.35
N GLY A 128 -11.87 -1.14 -19.32
CA GLY A 128 -12.52 0.12 -19.01
C GLY A 128 -11.66 1.07 -18.17
N ASN A 129 -12.20 2.25 -17.86
CA ASN A 129 -11.48 3.31 -17.16
C ASN A 129 -11.18 2.99 -15.68
N GLN A 130 -11.94 2.06 -15.07
CA GLN A 130 -11.75 1.61 -13.69
C GLN A 130 -10.72 0.49 -13.57
N GLU A 131 -10.16 0.03 -14.68
CA GLU A 131 -9.15 -1.02 -14.74
C GLU A 131 -7.83 -0.48 -15.23
N THR A 132 -6.75 -1.14 -14.82
CA THR A 132 -5.39 -0.84 -15.31
C THR A 132 -4.55 -2.12 -15.28
N THR A 133 -3.37 -2.08 -15.91
CA THR A 133 -2.45 -3.21 -15.96
C THR A 133 -1.10 -2.80 -15.37
N ILE A 134 -0.35 -3.78 -14.84
CA ILE A 134 0.99 -3.53 -14.30
C ILE A 134 1.90 -2.85 -15.34
N PRO A 135 2.01 -3.31 -16.60
CA PRO A 135 2.82 -2.61 -17.60
C PRO A 135 2.42 -1.15 -17.80
N LYS A 136 1.12 -0.86 -17.84
CA LYS A 136 0.62 0.51 -18.05
C LYS A 136 1.02 1.47 -16.93
N ILE A 137 0.99 1.01 -15.67
CA ILE A 137 1.36 1.86 -14.53
C ILE A 137 2.86 2.02 -14.38
N ILE A 138 3.66 1.01 -14.73
CA ILE A 138 5.13 1.07 -14.63
C ILE A 138 5.73 1.91 -15.75
N ASN A 139 5.23 1.82 -16.98
CA ASN A 139 5.80 2.51 -18.16
C ASN A 139 5.85 4.04 -18.01
N ASN A 140 5.11 4.61 -17.09
CA ASN A 140 5.14 6.05 -16.81
C ASN A 140 6.27 6.46 -15.83
N HIS A 141 7.10 5.52 -15.40
CA HIS A 141 8.11 5.75 -14.36
C HIS A 141 9.41 5.00 -14.66
N ASN A 142 10.56 5.64 -14.40
CA ASN A 142 11.86 5.05 -14.73
C ASN A 142 12.53 4.31 -13.57
N LYS A 143 12.20 4.67 -12.31
CA LYS A 143 12.91 4.16 -11.12
C LYS A 143 11.89 3.75 -10.05
N VAL A 144 11.29 2.59 -10.24
CA VAL A 144 10.14 2.12 -9.48
C VAL A 144 10.51 1.00 -8.50
N VAL A 145 9.92 1.05 -7.32
CA VAL A 145 9.68 -0.11 -6.46
C VAL A 145 8.23 -0.49 -6.62
N LEU A 146 7.95 -1.75 -6.91
CA LEU A 146 6.61 -2.29 -7.04
C LEU A 146 6.32 -3.24 -5.87
N LYS A 147 5.28 -2.92 -5.09
CA LYS A 147 4.64 -3.82 -4.11
C LYS A 147 3.35 -4.34 -4.72
N ILE A 148 3.18 -5.65 -4.74
CA ILE A 148 1.94 -6.31 -5.16
C ILE A 148 1.44 -7.14 -3.99
N ASP A 149 0.28 -6.77 -3.49
CA ASP A 149 -0.40 -7.40 -2.37
C ASP A 149 -1.90 -7.42 -2.68
N ILE A 150 -2.23 -8.11 -3.76
CA ILE A 150 -3.58 -8.21 -4.29
C ILE A 150 -4.06 -9.63 -3.99
N GLU A 151 -5.14 -9.73 -3.22
CA GLU A 151 -5.86 -10.99 -3.09
C GLU A 151 -6.53 -11.28 -4.42
N CYS A 152 -6.32 -12.49 -4.93
CA CYS A 152 -6.98 -12.92 -6.16
C CYS A 152 -8.49 -12.93 -5.91
N ASP A 153 -9.24 -12.17 -6.70
CA ASP A 153 -10.67 -12.40 -6.87
C ASP A 153 -10.79 -13.73 -7.62
N GLU A 154 -11.05 -14.81 -6.89
CA GLU A 154 -11.48 -16.08 -7.47
C GLU A 154 -12.91 -15.97 -8.02
#